data_23a908ec450f8a94ac3c5b34eb452198
#
_entry.id   23a908ec450f8a94ac3c5b34eb452198
#
_cell.length_a   1.000
_cell.length_b   1.000
_cell.length_c   1.000
_cell.angle_alpha   90.00
_cell.angle_beta   90.00
_cell.angle_gamma   90.00
#
_symmetry.space_group_name_H-M   'P 1'
#
loop_
_entity.id
_entity.type
_entity.pdbx_description
1 polymer ?
#
loop_
_entity_poly.entity_id
_entity_poly.type
_entity_poly.pdbx_seq_one_letter_code
_entity_poly.pdbx_strand_id
1 'polypeptide(L)' 'MDLRGTPCPLNFIRTQLALEKLASGEQLEVVLDAGEPDALVCAALQGDGAAAALVQQMQRHQQSDGSVRLLIIRA' A
#
# COMPACT_ATOMS: atom_id res chain seq x y z
N MET A 1 0.12 -5.05 7.89
CA MET A 1 -0.96 -5.78 7.17
C MET A 1 -0.34 -6.62 6.06
N ASP A 2 -0.58 -7.91 6.10
CA ASP A 2 -0.01 -8.84 5.12
C ASP A 2 -1.06 -9.14 4.04
N LEU A 3 -0.78 -8.71 2.82
CA LEU A 3 -1.66 -8.90 1.66
C LEU A 3 -1.05 -9.85 0.61
N ARG A 4 -0.03 -10.61 0.99
CA ARG A 4 0.54 -11.62 0.09
C ARG A 4 -0.54 -12.65 -0.25
N GLY A 5 -0.60 -13.05 -1.52
CA GLY A 5 -1.62 -13.97 -2.00
C GLY A 5 -2.99 -13.34 -2.23
N THR A 6 -3.16 -12.05 -1.94
CA THR A 6 -4.43 -11.35 -2.15
C THR A 6 -4.48 -10.83 -3.59
N PRO A 7 -5.51 -11.20 -4.37
CA PRO A 7 -5.60 -10.77 -5.77
C PRO A 7 -5.94 -9.29 -5.92
N CYS A 8 -5.56 -8.71 -7.05
CA CYS A 8 -6.02 -7.40 -7.47
C CYS A 8 -7.46 -7.48 -7.97
N PRO A 9 -8.31 -6.47 -7.69
CA PRO A 9 -8.01 -5.22 -7.00
C PRO A 9 -8.21 -5.28 -5.48
N LEU A 10 -8.47 -6.45 -4.92
CA LEU A 10 -8.80 -6.60 -3.51
C LEU A 10 -7.67 -6.11 -2.59
N ASN A 11 -6.42 -6.35 -2.96
CA ASN A 11 -5.26 -5.87 -2.22
C ASN A 11 -5.27 -4.33 -2.11
N PHE A 12 -5.56 -3.63 -3.20
CA PHE A 12 -5.66 -2.18 -3.22
C PHE A 12 -6.83 -1.69 -2.36
N ILE A 13 -7.99 -2.34 -2.49
CA ILE A 13 -9.19 -1.96 -1.73
C ILE A 13 -8.93 -2.07 -0.24
N ARG A 14 -8.28 -3.14 0.21
CA ARG A 14 -7.94 -3.34 1.62
C ARG A 14 -6.96 -2.28 2.11
N THR A 15 -5.98 -1.92 1.29
CA THR A 15 -5.02 -0.86 1.63
C THR A 15 -5.74 0.47 1.79
N GLN A 16 -6.62 0.82 0.86
CA GLN A 16 -7.38 2.07 0.93
C GLN A 16 -8.26 2.13 2.17
N LEU A 17 -8.98 1.06 2.47
CA LEU A 17 -9.84 1.01 3.65
C LEU A 17 -9.03 1.16 4.95
N ALA A 18 -7.85 0.54 5.01
CA ALA A 18 -6.98 0.67 6.17
C ALA A 18 -6.48 2.11 6.33
N LEU A 19 -6.11 2.77 5.23
CA LEU A 19 -5.69 4.17 5.26
C LEU A 19 -6.81 5.08 5.73
N GLU A 20 -8.04 4.84 5.30
CA GLU A 20 -9.19 5.66 5.71
C GLU A 20 -9.46 5.59 7.20
N LYS A 21 -9.06 4.50 7.86
CA LYS A 21 -9.25 4.32 9.30
C LYS A 21 -8.14 4.95 10.14
N LEU A 22 -7.05 5.35 9.53
CA LEU A 22 -5.93 5.97 10.22
C LEU A 22 -6.16 7.47 10.41
N ALA A 23 -5.61 8.01 11.48
CA ALA A 23 -5.52 9.45 11.67
C ALA A 23 -4.34 10.02 10.90
N SER A 24 -4.36 11.32 10.63
CA SER A 24 -3.26 12.01 9.97
C SER A 24 -1.95 11.78 10.74
N GLY A 25 -0.90 11.41 10.01
CA GLY A 25 0.42 11.16 10.57
C GLY A 25 0.64 9.74 11.05
N GLU A 26 -0.40 8.90 11.09
CA GLU A 26 -0.22 7.50 11.46
C GLU A 26 0.40 6.69 10.31
N GLN A 27 1.06 5.61 10.67
CA GLN A 27 1.79 4.76 9.71
C GLN A 27 1.04 3.46 9.45
N LEU A 28 1.01 3.04 8.19
CA LEU A 28 0.50 1.74 7.77
C LEU A 28 1.63 0.95 7.14
N GLU A 29 1.79 -0.30 7.57
CA GLU A 29 2.69 -1.24 6.93
C GLU A 29 1.88 -2.25 6.11
N VAL A 30 2.25 -2.42 4.84
CA VAL A 30 1.60 -3.34 3.92
C VAL A 30 2.65 -4.23 3.28
N VAL A 31 2.41 -5.54 3.27
CA VAL A 31 3.28 -6.50 2.59
C VAL A 31 2.54 -7.06 1.39
N LEU A 32 3.16 -6.99 0.22
CA LEU A 32 2.60 -7.42 -1.06
C LEU A 32 3.53 -8.42 -1.75
N ASP A 33 2.95 -9.25 -2.61
CA ASP A 33 3.74 -10.04 -3.53
C ASP A 33 4.45 -9.13 -4.53
N ALA A 34 5.67 -9.47 -4.92
CA ALA A 34 6.41 -8.77 -5.96
C ALA A 34 5.70 -8.93 -7.32
N GLY A 35 5.99 -8.02 -8.23
CA GLY A 35 5.43 -8.04 -9.58
C GLY A 35 4.17 -7.19 -9.69
N GLU A 36 3.12 -7.76 -10.28
CA GLU A 36 1.90 -7.01 -10.59
C GLU A 36 1.21 -6.42 -9.35
N PRO A 37 1.02 -7.15 -8.23
CA PRO A 37 0.41 -6.57 -7.04
C PRO A 37 1.15 -5.34 -6.52
N ASP A 38 2.47 -5.42 -6.43
CA ASP A 38 3.31 -4.30 -6.02
C ASP A 38 3.17 -3.12 -7.00
N ALA A 39 3.32 -3.38 -8.30
CA ALA A 39 3.26 -2.34 -9.31
C ALA A 39 1.92 -1.62 -9.32
N LEU A 40 0.82 -2.35 -9.27
CA LEU A 40 -0.53 -1.77 -9.34
C LEU A 40 -0.89 -0.98 -8.09
N VAL A 41 -0.56 -1.51 -6.90
CA VAL A 41 -0.85 -0.81 -5.65
C VAL A 41 -0.01 0.46 -5.54
N CYS A 42 1.29 0.38 -5.85
CA CYS A 42 2.15 1.55 -5.82
C CYS A 42 1.68 2.64 -6.80
N ALA A 43 1.31 2.25 -8.02
CA ALA A 43 0.82 3.21 -9.01
C ALA A 43 -0.47 3.89 -8.53
N ALA A 44 -1.38 3.14 -7.93
CA ALA A 44 -2.64 3.69 -7.41
C ALA A 44 -2.40 4.66 -6.26
N LEU A 45 -1.45 4.35 -5.37
CA LEU A 45 -1.13 5.20 -4.23
C LEU A 45 -0.31 6.44 -4.61
N GLN A 46 0.33 6.45 -5.77
CA GLN A 46 1.12 7.58 -6.26
C GLN A 46 0.40 8.41 -7.32
N GLY A 47 -0.79 7.99 -7.75
CA GLY A 47 -1.57 8.66 -8.77
C GLY A 47 -2.42 9.81 -8.23
N ASP A 48 -3.47 10.16 -8.99
CA ASP A 48 -4.36 11.27 -8.66
C ASP A 48 -5.67 10.84 -8.00
N GLY A 49 -5.79 9.57 -7.65
CA GLY A 49 -7.02 9.01 -7.09
C GLY A 49 -7.24 9.36 -5.62
N ALA A 50 -8.41 8.97 -5.12
CA ALA A 50 -8.79 9.22 -3.72
C ALA A 50 -7.80 8.57 -2.73
N ALA A 51 -7.29 7.38 -3.05
CA ALA A 51 -6.33 6.69 -2.19
C ALA A 51 -5.01 7.46 -2.11
N ALA A 52 -4.53 8.02 -3.23
CA ALA A 52 -3.30 8.79 -3.26
C ALA A 52 -3.40 10.04 -2.38
N ALA A 53 -4.58 10.64 -2.28
CA ALA A 53 -4.81 11.81 -1.43
C ALA A 53 -4.63 11.49 0.07
N LEU A 54 -4.72 10.22 0.45
CA LEU A 54 -4.53 9.77 1.83
C LEU A 54 -3.05 9.49 2.17
N VAL A 55 -2.16 9.59 1.20
CA VAL A 55 -0.73 9.26 1.39
C VAL A 55 0.07 10.54 1.47
N GLN A 56 0.72 10.77 2.62
CA GLN A 56 1.68 11.84 2.78
C GLN A 56 3.05 11.42 2.28
N GLN A 57 3.46 10.20 2.64
CA GLN A 57 4.75 9.65 2.28
C GLN A 57 4.63 8.15 2.16
N MET A 58 5.35 7.56 1.22
CA MET A 58 5.41 6.11 1.05
C MET A 58 6.85 5.69 0.80
N GLN A 59 7.30 4.66 1.54
CA GLN A 59 8.59 4.02 1.33
C GLN A 59 8.35 2.58 0.90
N ARG A 60 9.14 2.13 -0.06
CA ARG A 60 9.04 0.79 -0.61
C ARG A 60 10.34 0.03 -0.35
N HIS A 61 10.24 -1.16 0.25
CA HIS A 61 11.38 -2.01 0.54
C HIS A 61 11.14 -3.41 -0.01
N GLN A 62 12.04 -3.86 -0.87
CA GLN A 62 12.01 -5.25 -1.33
C GLN A 62 12.64 -6.12 -0.25
N GLN A 63 11.95 -7.19 0.16
CA GLN A 63 12.42 -8.08 1.21
C GLN A 63 13.19 -9.26 0.63
N SER A 64 13.94 -9.96 1.47
CA SER A 64 14.79 -11.07 1.04
C SER A 64 14.01 -12.27 0.52
N ASP A 65 12.74 -12.42 0.90
CA ASP A 65 11.88 -13.49 0.40
C ASP A 65 11.19 -13.17 -0.94
N GLY A 66 11.52 -12.01 -1.54
CA GLY A 66 10.92 -11.54 -2.79
C GLY A 66 9.66 -10.72 -2.62
N SER A 67 9.09 -10.64 -1.42
CA SER A 67 7.94 -9.77 -1.19
C SER A 67 8.35 -8.30 -1.09
N VAL A 68 7.37 -7.40 -1.10
CA VAL A 68 7.58 -5.96 -1.01
C VAL A 68 6.84 -5.42 0.21
N ARG A 69 7.54 -4.64 1.01
CA ARG A 69 6.96 -3.96 2.17
C ARG A 69 6.81 -2.48 1.88
N LEU A 70 5.60 -1.96 2.05
CA LEU A 70 5.30 -0.54 1.92
C LEU A 70 5.11 0.05 3.32
N LEU A 71 5.75 1.17 3.57
CA LEU A 71 5.52 1.98 4.77
C LEU A 71 4.87 3.27 4.33
N ILE A 72 3.61 3.48 4.73
CA ILE A 72 2.78 4.59 4.27
C ILE A 72 2.45 5.48 5.45
N ILE A 73 2.71 6.76 5.31
CA ILE A 73 2.31 7.77 6.31
C ILE A 73 1.02 8.42 5.82
N ARG A 74 -0.01 8.39 6.68
CA ARG A 74 -1.32 8.97 6.38
C ARG A 74 -1.24 10.50 6.33
N ALA A 75 -1.76 11.05 5.27
CA ALA A 75 -1.86 12.51 5.14
C ALA A 75 -2.82 13.15 6.13
#